data_8c6e16aad86d98609c9bed55556a1750
#
_entry.id   8c6e16aad86d98609c9bed55556a1750
#
_cell.length_a   1.000
_cell.length_b   1.000
_cell.length_c   1.000
_cell.angle_alpha   90.00
_cell.angle_beta   90.00
_cell.angle_gamma   90.00
#
_symmetry.space_group_name_H-M   'P 1'
#
loop_
_entity.id
_entity.type
_entity.pdbx_description
1 polymer ?
#
loop_
_entity_poly.entity_id
_entity_poly.type
_entity_poly.pdbx_seq_one_letter_code
_entity_poly.pdbx_strand_id
1 'polypeptide(L)'
;ASQAYGLSFTPGTWVESIQITKGAGSAVNGYESISGQINTELIKPIGDIPFFLNAYGSTDSRFELNTHFNTKLSDKWSSSLFLHGNTRVAKSDMNNDGFLDNPLAKQINVLNRYQYYNEENGLVSFINFRYLNDEKQTGELDFDKNRDRGTTNNWGSEINTERLDLSTKVGYVFKDLPYQSLGFQNAFNIHNQHSYFGLNQYNIKQSSYYSNLIFNSIISNTMNKFATGLNFTYDKYQEFVNVNDYSRIDNSVGAFFEYTYDNDDDFSLILGGRIDNHNRLGTFVTPRLHARYNPWEKAVLRFSAGRRKRSANINAENQP
;
A
#
# COMPACT_ATOMS: atom_id res chain seq x y z
N ALA A 1 -1.59 1.63 10.74
CA ALA A 1 -0.81 0.87 11.72
C ALA A 1 0.68 0.93 11.39
N SER A 2 1.53 0.85 12.41
CA SER A 2 2.97 0.66 12.23
C SER A 2 3.22 -0.80 11.86
N GLN A 3 3.85 -1.04 10.72
CA GLN A 3 4.15 -2.38 10.21
C GLN A 3 5.66 -2.48 9.95
N ALA A 4 6.34 -3.36 10.70
CA ALA A 4 7.78 -3.56 10.55
C ALA A 4 8.13 -4.15 9.16
N TYR A 5 7.28 -5.01 8.62
CA TYR A 5 7.54 -5.77 7.39
C TYR A 5 6.49 -5.55 6.29
N GLY A 6 5.81 -4.40 6.27
CA GLY A 6 4.70 -4.12 5.36
C GLY A 6 5.03 -4.27 3.87
N LEU A 7 6.26 -3.97 3.45
CA LEU A 7 6.70 -4.14 2.07
C LEU A 7 6.79 -5.63 1.66
N SER A 8 7.09 -6.54 2.60
CA SER A 8 7.14 -7.98 2.32
C SER A 8 5.77 -8.63 2.14
N PHE A 9 4.69 -7.89 2.36
CA PHE A 9 3.34 -8.39 2.16
C PHE A 9 2.93 -8.49 0.68
N THR A 10 3.60 -7.81 -0.23
CA THR A 10 3.30 -7.91 -1.66
C THR A 10 4.44 -8.62 -2.38
N PRO A 11 4.24 -9.89 -2.78
CA PRO A 11 5.24 -10.63 -3.53
C PRO A 11 5.58 -9.94 -4.85
N GLY A 12 6.87 -9.87 -5.19
CA GLY A 12 7.34 -9.21 -6.40
C GLY A 12 6.77 -9.82 -7.69
N THR A 13 6.51 -11.12 -7.68
CA THR A 13 5.92 -11.87 -8.80
C THR A 13 4.45 -11.53 -9.08
N TRP A 14 3.77 -10.80 -8.19
CA TRP A 14 2.39 -10.32 -8.39
C TRP A 14 2.33 -8.93 -9.01
N VAL A 15 3.50 -8.28 -9.14
CA VAL A 15 3.62 -6.88 -9.51
C VAL A 15 3.90 -6.75 -10.99
N GLU A 16 3.04 -6.04 -11.71
CA GLU A 16 3.21 -5.67 -13.11
C GLU A 16 4.12 -4.44 -13.24
N SER A 17 3.90 -3.42 -12.40
CA SER A 17 4.70 -2.20 -12.40
C SER A 17 4.78 -1.53 -11.03
N ILE A 18 5.87 -0.79 -10.80
CA ILE A 18 6.06 0.05 -9.62
C ILE A 18 6.36 1.47 -10.08
N GLN A 19 5.57 2.42 -9.62
CA GLN A 19 5.77 3.85 -9.85
C GLN A 19 6.21 4.50 -8.54
N ILE A 20 7.35 5.18 -8.58
CA ILE A 20 7.91 5.89 -7.43
C ILE A 20 7.88 7.38 -7.71
N THR A 21 7.06 8.12 -6.96
CA THR A 21 7.05 9.58 -6.96
C THR A 21 7.86 10.07 -5.76
N LYS A 22 8.87 10.92 -6.00
CA LYS A 22 9.66 11.58 -4.95
C LYS A 22 9.08 12.96 -4.65
N GLY A 23 9.09 13.36 -3.39
CA GLY A 23 8.51 14.62 -2.94
C GLY A 23 7.01 14.52 -2.60
N ALA A 24 6.30 15.63 -2.67
CA ALA A 24 4.86 15.66 -2.38
C ALA A 24 4.10 14.84 -3.44
N GLY A 25 3.29 13.87 -3.02
CA GLY A 25 2.45 13.09 -3.93
C GLY A 25 1.28 13.89 -4.51
N SER A 26 0.52 13.31 -5.47
CA SER A 26 -0.68 13.93 -6.04
C SER A 26 -1.74 14.26 -4.98
N ALA A 27 -2.46 15.36 -5.16
CA ALA A 27 -3.58 15.76 -4.31
C ALA A 27 -4.72 14.73 -4.31
N VAL A 28 -4.85 13.94 -5.38
CA VAL A 28 -5.84 12.87 -5.53
C VAL A 28 -5.69 11.76 -4.47
N ASN A 29 -4.45 11.47 -4.04
CA ASN A 29 -4.13 10.30 -3.22
C ASN A 29 -4.11 10.55 -1.71
N GLY A 30 -4.63 11.70 -1.26
CA GLY A 30 -4.72 12.01 0.17
C GLY A 30 -3.78 13.12 0.63
N TYR A 31 -3.86 13.48 1.90
CA TYR A 31 -3.12 14.61 2.48
C TYR A 31 -1.79 14.21 3.14
N GLU A 32 -1.52 12.92 3.32
CA GLU A 32 -0.38 12.42 4.11
C GLU A 32 0.91 12.22 3.33
N SER A 33 0.88 12.17 2.00
CA SER A 33 2.06 11.91 1.17
C SER A 33 3.09 13.04 1.23
N ILE A 34 4.22 12.84 1.92
CA ILE A 34 5.27 13.83 2.20
C ILE A 34 6.54 13.60 1.39
N SER A 35 7.16 12.44 1.64
CA SER A 35 8.52 12.14 1.15
C SER A 35 8.47 11.43 -0.19
N GLY A 36 7.30 10.98 -0.58
CA GLY A 36 7.05 10.27 -1.82
C GLY A 36 5.84 9.36 -1.74
N GLN A 37 5.58 8.68 -2.84
CA GLN A 37 4.53 7.70 -3.01
C GLN A 37 5.08 6.53 -3.80
N ILE A 38 4.78 5.31 -3.33
CA ILE A 38 5.01 4.08 -4.08
C ILE A 38 3.64 3.57 -4.51
N ASN A 39 3.41 3.54 -5.81
CA ASN A 39 2.23 2.93 -6.40
C ASN A 39 2.63 1.61 -7.04
N THR A 40 1.95 0.53 -6.65
CA THR A 40 2.21 -0.82 -7.15
C THR A 40 0.99 -1.29 -7.93
N GLU A 41 1.16 -1.57 -9.22
CA GLU A 41 0.14 -2.21 -10.03
C GLU A 41 0.35 -3.72 -10.02
N LEU A 42 -0.73 -4.45 -9.74
CA LEU A 42 -0.73 -5.91 -9.77
C LEU A 42 -1.08 -6.39 -11.18
N ILE A 43 -0.55 -7.55 -11.56
CA ILE A 43 -0.87 -8.25 -12.80
C ILE A 43 -2.38 -8.32 -12.99
N LYS A 44 -2.82 -8.05 -14.22
CA LYS A 44 -4.23 -8.05 -14.61
C LYS A 44 -4.64 -9.43 -15.13
N PRO A 45 -5.88 -9.87 -14.86
CA PRO A 45 -6.39 -11.14 -15.37
C PRO A 45 -6.40 -11.27 -16.90
N ILE A 46 -6.46 -10.13 -17.60
CA ILE A 46 -6.47 -10.05 -19.06
C ILE A 46 -5.08 -9.65 -19.53
N GLY A 47 -4.51 -10.39 -20.48
CA GLY A 47 -3.23 -10.06 -21.14
C GLY A 47 -2.00 -10.73 -20.52
N ASP A 48 -2.13 -11.48 -19.45
CA ASP A 48 -1.06 -12.27 -18.87
C ASP A 48 -1.22 -13.78 -19.17
N ILE A 49 -0.16 -14.53 -18.89
CA ILE A 49 -0.14 -16.00 -19.11
C ILE A 49 -1.17 -16.71 -18.22
N PRO A 50 -1.82 -17.79 -18.71
CA PRO A 50 -2.84 -18.50 -17.91
C PRO A 50 -2.33 -19.12 -16.63
N PHE A 51 -1.05 -19.52 -16.59
CA PHE A 51 -0.43 -20.12 -15.43
C PHE A 51 1.03 -19.67 -15.28
N PHE A 52 1.38 -19.27 -14.08
CA PHE A 52 2.75 -18.91 -13.70
C PHE A 52 3.15 -19.66 -12.43
N LEU A 53 4.36 -20.17 -12.41
CA LEU A 53 4.97 -20.83 -11.25
C LEU A 53 6.40 -20.35 -11.08
N ASN A 54 6.77 -19.92 -9.88
CA ASN A 54 8.11 -19.56 -9.47
C ASN A 54 8.44 -20.20 -8.13
N ALA A 55 9.56 -20.89 -8.05
CA ALA A 55 10.10 -21.45 -6.83
C ALA A 55 11.50 -20.88 -6.58
N TYR A 56 11.77 -20.51 -5.33
CA TYR A 56 13.06 -20.00 -4.88
C TYR A 56 13.52 -20.78 -3.66
N GLY A 57 14.80 -21.09 -3.61
CA GLY A 57 15.46 -21.68 -2.46
C GLY A 57 16.84 -21.07 -2.24
N SER A 58 17.25 -20.93 -0.98
CA SER A 58 18.59 -20.45 -0.62
C SER A 58 19.24 -21.30 0.47
N THR A 59 20.55 -21.20 0.61
CA THR A 59 21.35 -21.97 1.58
C THR A 59 21.06 -21.59 3.03
N ASP A 60 20.47 -20.39 3.27
CA ASP A 60 20.00 -19.95 4.59
C ASP A 60 18.60 -20.47 4.91
N SER A 61 18.20 -21.59 4.29
CA SER A 61 16.92 -22.29 4.46
C SER A 61 15.67 -21.46 4.13
N ARG A 62 15.78 -20.43 3.30
CA ARG A 62 14.61 -19.75 2.77
C ARG A 62 14.05 -20.52 1.59
N PHE A 63 12.78 -20.88 1.67
CA PHE A 63 12.01 -21.44 0.56
C PHE A 63 10.83 -20.54 0.27
N GLU A 64 10.57 -20.31 -1.01
CA GLU A 64 9.47 -19.48 -1.47
C GLU A 64 8.81 -20.09 -2.69
N LEU A 65 7.49 -20.10 -2.70
CA LEU A 65 6.68 -20.53 -3.83
C LEU A 65 5.69 -19.45 -4.19
N ASN A 66 5.68 -19.07 -5.46
CA ASN A 66 4.73 -18.13 -6.03
C ASN A 66 4.03 -18.78 -7.21
N THR A 67 2.72 -18.65 -7.27
CA THR A 67 1.95 -19.09 -8.43
C THR A 67 0.75 -18.20 -8.64
N HIS A 68 0.34 -18.03 -9.90
CA HIS A 68 -0.95 -17.46 -10.21
C HIS A 68 -1.61 -18.14 -11.42
N PHE A 69 -2.92 -18.08 -11.42
CA PHE A 69 -3.79 -18.65 -12.43
C PHE A 69 -4.71 -17.56 -12.97
N ASN A 70 -4.69 -17.37 -14.29
CA ASN A 70 -5.56 -16.41 -14.98
C ASN A 70 -6.62 -17.16 -15.78
N THR A 71 -7.87 -16.79 -15.60
CA THR A 71 -9.00 -17.46 -16.24
C THR A 71 -10.01 -16.44 -16.76
N LYS A 72 -10.42 -16.61 -18.02
CA LYS A 72 -11.59 -15.92 -18.60
C LYS A 72 -12.85 -16.62 -18.12
N LEU A 73 -13.69 -15.93 -17.35
CA LEU A 73 -14.96 -16.45 -16.83
C LEU A 73 -16.11 -16.25 -17.82
N SER A 74 -16.06 -15.13 -18.55
CA SER A 74 -16.99 -14.80 -19.66
C SER A 74 -16.34 -13.78 -20.58
N ASP A 75 -17.04 -13.30 -21.59
CA ASP A 75 -16.50 -12.27 -22.50
C ASP A 75 -16.13 -10.97 -21.80
N LYS A 76 -16.77 -10.65 -20.69
CA LYS A 76 -16.56 -9.41 -19.92
C LYS A 76 -15.89 -9.62 -18.58
N TRP A 77 -15.82 -10.86 -18.08
CA TRP A 77 -15.26 -11.17 -16.77
C TRP A 77 -14.02 -12.06 -16.86
N SER A 78 -13.01 -11.71 -16.11
CA SER A 78 -11.80 -12.53 -15.91
C SER A 78 -11.41 -12.54 -14.43
N SER A 79 -10.70 -13.58 -14.04
CA SER A 79 -10.22 -13.74 -12.66
C SER A 79 -8.76 -14.17 -12.62
N SER A 80 -8.04 -13.69 -11.63
CA SER A 80 -6.70 -14.18 -11.24
C SER A 80 -6.72 -14.66 -9.80
N LEU A 81 -6.18 -15.84 -9.57
CA LEU A 81 -5.89 -16.36 -8.24
C LEU A 81 -4.38 -16.37 -8.05
N PHE A 82 -3.88 -15.60 -7.09
CA PHE A 82 -2.47 -15.52 -6.72
C PHE A 82 -2.24 -16.23 -5.39
N LEU A 83 -1.23 -17.09 -5.33
CA LEU A 83 -0.81 -17.81 -4.14
C LEU A 83 0.68 -17.55 -3.89
N HIS A 84 1.02 -17.23 -2.66
CA HIS A 84 2.39 -17.08 -2.20
C HIS A 84 2.56 -17.76 -0.85
N GLY A 85 3.66 -18.49 -0.72
CA GLY A 85 4.11 -19.03 0.54
C GLY A 85 5.61 -18.89 0.67
N ASN A 86 6.10 -18.52 1.85
CA ASN A 86 7.52 -18.58 2.14
C ASN A 86 7.77 -19.09 3.57
N THR A 87 8.95 -19.67 3.75
CA THR A 87 9.42 -20.09 5.05
C THR A 87 10.92 -19.92 5.16
N ARG A 88 11.43 -19.62 6.36
CA ARG A 88 12.83 -19.71 6.77
C ARG A 88 12.89 -20.33 8.15
N VAL A 89 13.53 -21.48 8.27
CA VAL A 89 13.52 -22.30 9.48
C VAL A 89 14.89 -22.47 10.16
N ALA A 90 16.00 -22.34 9.41
CA ALA A 90 17.32 -22.44 9.99
C ALA A 90 17.76 -21.11 10.62
N LYS A 91 18.38 -21.21 11.77
CA LYS A 91 19.06 -20.11 12.44
C LYS A 91 20.41 -19.87 11.75
N SER A 92 20.75 -18.63 11.45
CA SER A 92 22.01 -18.20 10.85
C SER A 92 22.57 -17.04 11.63
N ASP A 93 23.88 -17.14 11.94
CA ASP A 93 24.71 -16.13 12.57
C ASP A 93 26.09 -16.22 11.92
N MET A 94 26.30 -15.50 10.81
CA MET A 94 27.54 -15.55 10.03
C MET A 94 28.60 -14.61 10.59
N ASN A 95 28.20 -13.60 11.37
CA ASN A 95 29.11 -12.65 12.00
C ASN A 95 29.53 -13.04 13.42
N ASN A 96 28.95 -14.13 13.97
CA ASN A 96 29.18 -14.68 15.30
C ASN A 96 28.93 -13.67 16.44
N ASP A 97 27.86 -12.85 16.33
CA ASP A 97 27.46 -11.92 17.38
C ASP A 97 26.43 -12.52 18.34
N GLY A 98 26.00 -13.75 18.10
CA GLY A 98 25.03 -14.47 18.91
C GLY A 98 23.56 -14.16 18.57
N PHE A 99 23.31 -13.38 17.52
CA PHE A 99 21.97 -13.03 17.05
C PHE A 99 21.66 -13.61 15.67
N LEU A 100 20.38 -13.76 15.39
CA LEU A 100 19.92 -14.18 14.06
C LEU A 100 20.18 -13.08 13.03
N ASP A 101 21.00 -13.34 12.00
CA ASP A 101 21.19 -12.42 10.86
C ASP A 101 19.88 -12.15 10.10
N ASN A 102 19.02 -13.13 10.03
CA ASN A 102 17.74 -13.06 9.34
C ASN A 102 16.62 -13.64 10.21
N PRO A 103 15.43 -13.02 10.22
CA PRO A 103 14.30 -13.57 10.96
C PRO A 103 13.93 -14.96 10.48
N LEU A 104 13.61 -15.87 11.38
CA LEU A 104 12.81 -17.04 11.05
C LEU A 104 11.45 -16.54 10.54
N ALA A 105 10.90 -17.17 9.52
CA ALA A 105 9.72 -16.67 8.85
C ALA A 105 8.80 -17.78 8.38
N LYS A 106 7.50 -17.49 8.41
CA LYS A 106 6.47 -18.27 7.75
C LYS A 106 5.38 -17.33 7.26
N GLN A 107 5.07 -17.40 5.95
CA GLN A 107 4.04 -16.55 5.37
C GLN A 107 3.16 -17.36 4.42
N ILE A 108 1.87 -17.08 4.47
CA ILE A 108 0.89 -17.50 3.47
C ILE A 108 0.14 -16.25 3.03
N ASN A 109 0.00 -16.07 1.72
CA ASN A 109 -0.66 -14.93 1.13
C ASN A 109 -1.48 -15.38 -0.08
N VAL A 110 -2.75 -15.08 -0.06
CA VAL A 110 -3.72 -15.46 -1.10
C VAL A 110 -4.44 -14.20 -1.56
N LEU A 111 -4.45 -13.95 -2.86
CA LEU A 111 -5.20 -12.86 -3.47
C LEU A 111 -6.06 -13.43 -4.62
N ASN A 112 -7.35 -13.18 -4.56
CA ASN A 112 -8.24 -13.40 -5.69
C ASN A 112 -8.69 -12.05 -6.26
N ARG A 113 -8.48 -11.87 -7.55
CA ARG A 113 -8.76 -10.63 -8.28
C ARG A 113 -9.71 -10.91 -9.42
N TYR A 114 -10.83 -10.22 -9.45
CA TYR A 114 -11.79 -10.21 -10.54
C TYR A 114 -11.66 -8.92 -11.32
N GLN A 115 -11.76 -9.02 -12.64
CA GLN A 115 -11.82 -7.88 -13.55
C GLN A 115 -13.06 -7.98 -14.43
N TYR A 116 -13.86 -6.92 -14.44
CA TYR A 116 -14.88 -6.68 -15.44
C TYR A 116 -14.36 -5.65 -16.44
N TYR A 117 -14.49 -5.93 -17.72
CA TYR A 117 -14.11 -5.03 -18.79
C TYR A 117 -15.16 -5.04 -19.89
N ASN A 118 -15.70 -3.88 -20.24
CA ASN A 118 -16.64 -3.73 -21.33
C ASN A 118 -16.32 -2.44 -22.08
N GLU A 119 -15.66 -2.58 -23.22
CA GLU A 119 -15.24 -1.50 -24.08
C GLU A 119 -16.43 -0.73 -24.67
N GLU A 120 -17.52 -1.45 -25.03
CA GLU A 120 -18.69 -0.84 -25.66
C GLU A 120 -19.37 0.21 -24.78
N ASN A 121 -19.37 0.07 -23.49
CA ASN A 121 -19.96 1.03 -22.56
C ASN A 121 -18.94 1.76 -21.67
N GLY A 122 -17.64 1.59 -21.93
CA GLY A 122 -16.57 2.30 -21.25
C GLY A 122 -16.39 1.92 -19.76
N LEU A 123 -16.93 0.75 -19.33
CA LEU A 123 -16.88 0.33 -17.92
C LEU A 123 -15.75 -0.66 -17.67
N VAL A 124 -14.91 -0.34 -16.67
CA VAL A 124 -13.90 -1.24 -16.12
C VAL A 124 -14.04 -1.34 -14.61
N SER A 125 -13.95 -2.55 -14.06
CA SER A 125 -14.02 -2.75 -12.62
C SER A 125 -13.04 -3.82 -12.17
N PHE A 126 -12.49 -3.62 -10.96
CA PHE A 126 -11.70 -4.62 -10.25
C PHE A 126 -12.29 -4.86 -8.87
N ILE A 127 -12.32 -6.13 -8.46
CA ILE A 127 -12.69 -6.57 -7.12
C ILE A 127 -11.57 -7.48 -6.62
N ASN A 128 -10.99 -7.17 -5.47
CA ASN A 128 -9.87 -7.93 -4.91
C ASN A 128 -10.21 -8.39 -3.50
N PHE A 129 -9.97 -9.67 -3.23
CA PHE A 129 -10.00 -10.28 -1.90
C PHE A 129 -8.63 -10.80 -1.58
N ARG A 130 -8.09 -10.44 -0.42
CA ARG A 130 -6.77 -10.89 0.00
C ARG A 130 -6.79 -11.34 1.44
N TYR A 131 -6.12 -12.45 1.70
CA TYR A 131 -5.79 -12.96 3.02
C TYR A 131 -4.28 -13.11 3.15
N LEU A 132 -3.73 -12.66 4.27
CA LEU A 132 -2.32 -12.78 4.64
C LEU A 132 -2.22 -13.28 6.07
N ASN A 133 -1.36 -14.28 6.27
CA ASN A 133 -0.83 -14.64 7.58
C ASN A 133 0.69 -14.62 7.49
N ASP A 134 1.36 -13.89 8.41
CA ASP A 134 2.80 -13.68 8.43
C ASP A 134 3.33 -13.79 9.86
N GLU A 135 4.26 -14.71 10.07
CA GLU A 135 4.94 -14.95 11.33
C GLU A 135 6.43 -14.67 11.17
N LYS A 136 7.00 -13.86 12.05
CA LYS A 136 8.42 -13.54 12.08
C LYS A 136 8.96 -13.68 13.49
N GLN A 137 10.14 -14.29 13.64
CA GLN A 137 10.85 -14.39 14.89
C GLN A 137 12.30 -13.98 14.69
N THR A 138 12.84 -13.14 15.56
CA THR A 138 14.26 -12.78 15.60
C THR A 138 14.75 -12.72 17.05
N GLY A 139 16.04 -12.58 17.25
CA GLY A 139 16.66 -12.48 18.59
C GLY A 139 17.96 -13.25 18.68
N GLU A 140 18.35 -13.55 19.92
CA GLU A 140 19.51 -14.38 20.21
C GLU A 140 19.35 -15.79 19.65
N LEU A 141 20.47 -16.45 19.26
CA LEU A 141 20.46 -17.80 18.71
C LEU A 141 19.79 -18.83 19.65
N ASP A 142 20.00 -18.69 20.96
CA ASP A 142 19.46 -19.59 21.98
C ASP A 142 18.04 -19.25 22.41
N PHE A 143 17.46 -18.17 21.87
CA PHE A 143 16.10 -17.78 22.19
C PHE A 143 15.10 -18.87 21.74
N ASP A 144 14.27 -19.30 22.70
CA ASP A 144 13.12 -20.19 22.49
C ASP A 144 11.84 -19.49 22.98
N LYS A 145 10.90 -19.28 22.06
CA LYS A 145 9.66 -18.54 22.34
C LYS A 145 8.78 -19.16 23.43
N ASN A 146 8.89 -20.48 23.67
CA ASN A 146 8.12 -21.17 24.70
C ASN A 146 8.74 -21.05 26.09
N ARG A 147 10.07 -20.90 26.16
CA ARG A 147 10.83 -20.80 27.39
C ARG A 147 11.13 -19.36 27.80
N ASP A 148 11.52 -18.52 26.84
CA ASP A 148 12.16 -17.23 27.09
C ASP A 148 11.24 -16.03 26.90
N ARG A 149 10.03 -16.23 26.32
CA ARG A 149 9.08 -15.14 26.12
C ARG A 149 8.72 -14.47 27.45
N GLY A 150 8.92 -13.15 27.50
CA GLY A 150 8.63 -12.35 28.70
C GLY A 150 9.61 -12.59 29.88
N THR A 151 10.79 -13.15 29.60
CA THR A 151 11.89 -13.31 30.56
C THR A 151 13.08 -12.46 30.13
N THR A 152 14.11 -12.43 31.01
CA THR A 152 15.38 -11.76 30.72
C THR A 152 16.51 -12.75 30.38
N ASN A 153 16.21 -14.03 30.17
CA ASN A 153 17.22 -15.06 29.91
C ASN A 153 17.88 -14.88 28.55
N ASN A 154 17.07 -14.93 27.50
CA ASN A 154 17.52 -14.65 26.13
C ASN A 154 16.56 -13.64 25.51
N TRP A 155 17.11 -12.65 24.82
CA TRP A 155 16.30 -11.65 24.15
C TRP A 155 15.76 -12.19 22.82
N GLY A 156 14.48 -11.95 22.56
CA GLY A 156 13.86 -12.28 21.28
C GLY A 156 12.62 -11.44 21.01
N SER A 157 12.23 -11.45 19.76
CA SER A 157 10.98 -10.82 19.32
C SER A 157 10.20 -11.74 18.39
N GLU A 158 8.90 -11.60 18.44
CA GLU A 158 7.98 -12.28 17.54
C GLU A 158 6.93 -11.27 17.03
N ILE A 159 6.63 -11.35 15.74
CA ILE A 159 5.61 -10.53 15.09
C ILE A 159 4.69 -11.47 14.32
N ASN A 160 3.46 -11.60 14.80
CA ASN A 160 2.42 -12.40 14.16
C ASN A 160 1.36 -11.46 13.58
N THR A 161 1.20 -11.49 12.29
CA THR A 161 0.30 -10.62 11.54
C THR A 161 -0.73 -11.44 10.78
N GLU A 162 -1.99 -11.08 10.96
CA GLU A 162 -3.10 -11.56 10.15
C GLU A 162 -3.78 -10.37 9.49
N ARG A 163 -4.05 -10.47 8.19
CA ARG A 163 -4.64 -9.39 7.42
C ARG A 163 -5.67 -9.89 6.41
N LEU A 164 -6.80 -9.20 6.37
CA LEU A 164 -7.84 -9.37 5.38
C LEU A 164 -8.04 -8.04 4.64
N ASP A 165 -7.99 -8.07 3.31
CA ASP A 165 -8.26 -6.90 2.47
C ASP A 165 -9.39 -7.21 1.49
N LEU A 166 -10.31 -6.26 1.36
CA LEU A 166 -11.30 -6.19 0.30
C LEU A 166 -11.16 -4.84 -0.39
N SER A 167 -11.01 -4.82 -1.71
CA SER A 167 -11.01 -3.57 -2.45
C SER A 167 -11.79 -3.65 -3.75
N THR A 168 -12.40 -2.53 -4.12
CA THR A 168 -13.09 -2.37 -5.39
C THR A 168 -12.62 -1.10 -6.08
N LYS A 169 -12.50 -1.16 -7.40
CA LYS A 169 -12.25 0.00 -8.25
C LYS A 169 -13.18 -0.08 -9.45
N VAL A 170 -13.98 0.94 -9.65
CA VAL A 170 -14.89 1.08 -10.80
C VAL A 170 -14.45 2.32 -11.56
N GLY A 171 -14.19 2.17 -12.84
CA GLY A 171 -13.87 3.25 -13.76
C GLY A 171 -14.89 3.28 -14.91
N TYR A 172 -15.37 4.46 -15.23
CA TYR A 172 -16.26 4.71 -16.36
C TYR A 172 -15.65 5.80 -17.22
N VAL A 173 -15.48 5.51 -18.52
CA VAL A 173 -15.05 6.47 -19.54
C VAL A 173 -16.26 6.85 -20.38
N PHE A 174 -16.52 8.15 -20.51
CA PHE A 174 -17.66 8.64 -21.30
C PHE A 174 -17.43 8.41 -22.79
N LYS A 175 -18.32 7.70 -23.45
CA LYS A 175 -18.18 7.30 -24.88
C LYS A 175 -17.93 8.47 -25.83
N ASP A 176 -18.73 9.52 -25.68
CA ASP A 176 -18.67 10.69 -26.55
C ASP A 176 -17.62 11.71 -26.10
N LEU A 177 -17.01 11.50 -24.95
CA LEU A 177 -16.04 12.37 -24.32
C LEU A 177 -14.89 11.55 -23.74
N PRO A 178 -14.03 10.94 -24.58
CA PRO A 178 -13.01 9.97 -24.15
C PRO A 178 -11.97 10.54 -23.18
N TYR A 179 -11.89 11.85 -23.05
CA TYR A 179 -11.05 12.54 -22.06
C TYR A 179 -11.71 12.70 -20.69
N GLN A 180 -13.00 12.34 -20.59
CA GLN A 180 -13.71 12.37 -19.31
C GLN A 180 -13.84 10.97 -18.73
N SER A 181 -13.57 10.86 -17.44
CA SER A 181 -13.75 9.62 -16.72
C SER A 181 -14.19 9.85 -15.28
N LEU A 182 -14.97 8.92 -14.78
CA LEU A 182 -15.35 8.83 -13.37
C LEU A 182 -14.73 7.56 -12.76
N GLY A 183 -14.00 7.72 -11.68
CA GLY A 183 -13.39 6.62 -10.93
C GLY A 183 -13.95 6.56 -9.52
N PHE A 184 -14.33 5.37 -9.07
CA PHE A 184 -14.74 5.13 -7.69
C PHE A 184 -13.92 3.99 -7.11
N GLN A 185 -13.21 4.27 -6.02
CA GLN A 185 -12.32 3.34 -5.35
C GLN A 185 -12.78 3.15 -3.91
N ASN A 186 -12.84 1.89 -3.47
CA ASN A 186 -13.08 1.55 -2.08
C ASN A 186 -12.07 0.52 -1.63
N ALA A 187 -11.64 0.61 -0.39
CA ALA A 187 -10.83 -0.40 0.26
C ALA A 187 -11.25 -0.55 1.72
N PHE A 188 -11.44 -1.79 2.12
CA PHE A 188 -11.67 -2.17 3.51
C PHE A 188 -10.58 -3.16 3.91
N ASN A 189 -9.99 -2.97 5.08
CA ASN A 189 -9.04 -3.93 5.62
C ASN A 189 -9.21 -4.13 7.13
N ILE A 190 -8.88 -5.33 7.57
CA ILE A 190 -8.68 -5.70 8.97
C ILE A 190 -7.26 -6.18 9.10
N HIS A 191 -6.51 -5.59 10.03
CA HIS A 191 -5.14 -5.94 10.34
C HIS A 191 -5.02 -6.24 11.82
N ASN A 192 -4.63 -7.46 12.15
CA ASN A 192 -4.34 -7.88 13.52
C ASN A 192 -2.85 -8.17 13.61
N GLN A 193 -2.18 -7.57 14.58
CA GLN A 193 -0.78 -7.87 14.89
C GLN A 193 -0.61 -8.09 16.39
N HIS A 194 -0.02 -9.20 16.72
CA HIS A 194 0.45 -9.51 18.05
C HIS A 194 1.96 -9.62 18.02
N SER A 195 2.64 -8.78 18.80
CA SER A 195 4.09 -8.76 18.80
C SER A 195 4.67 -8.47 20.17
N TYR A 196 5.90 -8.92 20.37
CA TYR A 196 6.72 -8.54 21.51
C TYR A 196 8.18 -8.37 21.08
N PHE A 197 8.90 -7.55 21.83
CA PHE A 197 10.31 -7.22 21.66
C PHE A 197 10.98 -7.30 23.05
N GLY A 198 11.57 -8.45 23.38
CA GLY A 198 11.98 -8.76 24.73
C GLY A 198 10.80 -8.75 25.71
N LEU A 199 10.81 -7.82 26.67
CA LEU A 199 9.73 -7.63 27.63
C LEU A 199 8.59 -6.73 27.16
N ASN A 200 8.81 -5.97 26.08
CA ASN A 200 7.82 -5.01 25.58
C ASN A 200 6.83 -5.68 24.63
N GLN A 201 5.55 -5.51 24.89
CA GLN A 201 4.46 -6.00 24.05
C GLN A 201 3.87 -4.88 23.20
N TYR A 202 3.57 -5.18 21.94
CA TYR A 202 2.83 -4.31 21.05
C TYR A 202 1.77 -5.10 20.31
N ASN A 203 0.51 -4.80 20.62
CA ASN A 203 -0.63 -5.44 20.01
C ASN A 203 -1.53 -4.41 19.33
N ILE A 204 -1.95 -4.67 18.11
CA ILE A 204 -2.84 -3.77 17.38
C ILE A 204 -3.87 -4.56 16.58
N LYS A 205 -5.12 -4.12 16.68
CA LYS A 205 -6.20 -4.46 15.74
C LYS A 205 -6.67 -3.18 15.08
N GLN A 206 -6.48 -3.09 13.78
CA GLN A 206 -6.92 -1.95 12.97
C GLN A 206 -8.01 -2.41 11.99
N SER A 207 -9.10 -1.65 11.91
CA SER A 207 -10.09 -1.76 10.85
C SER A 207 -10.11 -0.45 10.10
N SER A 208 -9.87 -0.50 8.79
CA SER A 208 -9.78 0.70 7.94
C SER A 208 -10.79 0.63 6.81
N TYR A 209 -11.37 1.77 6.48
CA TYR A 209 -12.16 1.97 5.29
C TYR A 209 -11.69 3.23 4.56
N TYR A 210 -11.47 3.10 3.26
CA TYR A 210 -11.08 4.16 2.36
C TYR A 210 -12.06 4.23 1.20
N SER A 211 -12.48 5.44 0.83
CA SER A 211 -13.31 5.69 -0.35
C SER A 211 -12.80 6.92 -1.09
N ASN A 212 -12.74 6.88 -2.40
CA ASN A 212 -12.29 7.99 -3.25
C ASN A 212 -13.12 8.04 -4.54
N LEU A 213 -13.80 9.15 -4.76
CA LEU A 213 -14.51 9.47 -5.99
C LEU A 213 -13.68 10.47 -6.77
N ILE A 214 -13.35 10.16 -8.03
CA ILE A 214 -12.45 10.93 -8.87
C ILE A 214 -13.14 11.22 -10.20
N PHE A 215 -13.23 12.46 -10.58
CA PHE A 215 -13.63 12.89 -11.90
C PHE A 215 -12.44 13.51 -12.62
N ASN A 216 -12.10 13.00 -13.81
CA ASN A 216 -11.06 13.55 -14.66
C ASN A 216 -11.67 14.13 -15.91
N SER A 217 -11.12 15.25 -16.40
CA SER A 217 -11.48 15.86 -17.68
C SER A 217 -10.36 16.77 -18.19
N ILE A 218 -10.61 17.42 -19.30
CA ILE A 218 -9.74 18.43 -19.92
C ILE A 218 -10.40 19.80 -19.93
N ILE A 219 -9.57 20.85 -20.00
CA ILE A 219 -10.00 22.24 -20.22
C ILE A 219 -9.53 22.64 -21.61
N SER A 220 -10.46 22.77 -22.57
CA SER A 220 -10.19 23.18 -23.95
C SER A 220 -9.40 22.16 -24.79
N ASN A 221 -8.24 21.65 -24.33
CA ASN A 221 -7.39 20.73 -25.08
C ASN A 221 -6.69 19.71 -24.15
N THR A 222 -6.02 18.73 -24.74
CA THR A 222 -5.33 17.64 -24.03
C THR A 222 -4.12 18.05 -23.23
N MET A 223 -3.57 19.25 -23.44
CA MET A 223 -2.48 19.78 -22.63
C MET A 223 -2.95 20.23 -21.24
N ASN A 224 -4.24 20.57 -21.14
CA ASN A 224 -4.85 21.10 -19.91
C ASN A 224 -5.80 20.06 -19.33
N LYS A 225 -5.35 19.33 -18.35
CA LYS A 225 -6.12 18.26 -17.66
C LYS A 225 -6.46 18.68 -16.25
N PHE A 226 -7.56 18.18 -15.72
CA PHE A 226 -7.85 18.31 -14.29
C PHE A 226 -8.45 17.05 -13.71
N ALA A 227 -8.20 16.86 -12.44
CA ALA A 227 -8.83 15.85 -11.58
C ALA A 227 -9.49 16.56 -10.40
N THR A 228 -10.71 16.16 -10.06
CA THR A 228 -11.39 16.64 -8.86
C THR A 228 -12.16 15.51 -8.21
N GLY A 229 -12.46 15.63 -6.93
CA GLY A 229 -13.21 14.58 -6.28
C GLY A 229 -13.34 14.73 -4.77
N LEU A 230 -13.88 13.65 -4.18
CA LEU A 230 -14.15 13.54 -2.76
C LEU A 230 -13.46 12.29 -2.21
N ASN A 231 -12.93 12.42 -1.00
CA ASN A 231 -12.25 11.34 -0.31
C ASN A 231 -12.81 11.17 1.10
N PHE A 232 -12.95 9.93 1.53
CA PHE A 232 -13.32 9.57 2.90
C PHE A 232 -12.37 8.51 3.43
N THR A 233 -11.90 8.70 4.67
CA THR A 233 -11.11 7.69 5.41
C THR A 233 -11.71 7.47 6.78
N TYR A 234 -11.65 6.22 7.23
CA TYR A 234 -12.04 5.81 8.57
C TYR A 234 -11.10 4.72 9.06
N ASP A 235 -10.43 4.97 10.18
CA ASP A 235 -9.51 4.05 10.82
C ASP A 235 -9.88 3.88 12.29
N LYS A 236 -10.19 2.67 12.69
CA LYS A 236 -10.39 2.30 14.09
C LYS A 236 -9.19 1.47 14.56
N TYR A 237 -8.52 1.97 15.57
CA TYR A 237 -7.38 1.34 16.22
C TYR A 237 -7.77 0.85 17.61
N GLN A 238 -7.48 -0.42 17.89
CA GLN A 238 -7.36 -0.98 19.23
C GLN A 238 -5.86 -1.28 19.40
N GLU A 239 -5.14 -0.40 20.09
CA GLU A 239 -3.67 -0.39 20.09
C GLU A 239 -3.15 -0.35 21.51
N PHE A 240 -2.33 -1.32 21.87
CA PHE A 240 -1.78 -1.50 23.20
C PHE A 240 -0.26 -1.61 23.13
N VAL A 241 0.43 -0.80 23.95
CA VAL A 241 1.86 -0.90 24.21
C VAL A 241 2.04 -1.25 25.67
N ASN A 242 2.47 -2.46 25.95
CA ASN A 242 2.45 -3.05 27.28
C ASN A 242 1.03 -2.96 27.90
N VAL A 243 0.90 -2.26 29.03
CA VAL A 243 -0.37 -2.03 29.72
C VAL A 243 -1.12 -0.76 29.28
N ASN A 244 -0.51 0.05 28.41
CA ASN A 244 -1.07 1.32 28.00
C ASN A 244 -1.98 1.16 26.79
N ASP A 245 -3.17 1.71 26.88
CA ASP A 245 -4.17 1.73 25.80
C ASP A 245 -4.08 3.04 25.00
N TYR A 246 -3.83 2.90 23.71
CA TYR A 246 -3.77 3.99 22.71
C TYR A 246 -4.87 3.87 21.65
N SER A 247 -5.96 3.17 22.00
CA SER A 247 -7.08 2.96 21.09
C SER A 247 -7.72 4.29 20.67
N ARG A 248 -8.04 4.40 19.38
CA ARG A 248 -8.59 5.62 18.82
C ARG A 248 -9.37 5.37 17.54
N ILE A 249 -10.12 6.37 17.14
CA ILE A 249 -10.76 6.46 15.83
C ILE A 249 -10.23 7.72 15.14
N ASP A 250 -9.70 7.55 13.94
CA ASP A 250 -9.31 8.61 13.04
C ASP A 250 -10.23 8.57 11.81
N ASN A 251 -10.85 9.70 11.46
CA ASN A 251 -11.65 9.80 10.25
C ASN A 251 -11.47 11.16 9.60
N SER A 252 -11.59 11.19 8.28
CA SER A 252 -11.55 12.42 7.53
C SER A 252 -12.46 12.39 6.30
N VAL A 253 -12.98 13.57 5.96
CA VAL A 253 -13.63 13.86 4.70
C VAL A 253 -12.84 14.95 4.01
N GLY A 254 -12.53 14.78 2.73
CA GLY A 254 -11.78 15.76 1.96
C GLY A 254 -12.34 15.96 0.57
N ALA A 255 -12.12 17.15 0.03
CA ALA A 255 -12.30 17.48 -1.37
C ALA A 255 -10.97 17.93 -1.97
N PHE A 256 -10.74 17.61 -3.23
CA PHE A 256 -9.51 17.97 -3.92
C PHE A 256 -9.76 18.46 -5.33
N PHE A 257 -8.81 19.26 -5.81
CA PHE A 257 -8.69 19.68 -7.18
C PHE A 257 -7.20 19.66 -7.57
N GLU A 258 -6.89 19.09 -8.73
CA GLU A 258 -5.55 19.03 -9.31
C GLU A 258 -5.63 19.39 -10.78
N TYR A 259 -4.86 20.41 -11.18
CA TYR A 259 -4.72 20.83 -12.56
C TYR A 259 -3.34 20.40 -13.07
N THR A 260 -3.29 19.85 -14.26
CA THR A 260 -2.07 19.44 -14.95
C THR A 260 -2.00 20.15 -16.29
N TYR A 261 -0.94 20.91 -16.49
CA TYR A 261 -0.51 21.39 -17.80
C TYR A 261 0.68 20.56 -18.27
N ASP A 262 0.62 20.06 -19.48
CA ASP A 262 1.71 19.31 -20.11
C ASP A 262 1.70 19.64 -21.61
N ASN A 263 2.80 20.23 -22.10
CA ASN A 263 2.93 20.57 -23.51
C ASN A 263 3.46 19.40 -24.36
N ASP A 264 3.61 18.20 -23.73
CA ASP A 264 4.15 16.97 -24.33
C ASP A 264 5.60 17.12 -24.89
N ASP A 265 6.29 18.20 -24.56
CA ASP A 265 7.65 18.51 -25.03
C ASP A 265 8.60 18.77 -23.85
N ASP A 266 8.76 20.01 -23.46
CA ASP A 266 9.78 20.42 -22.52
C ASP A 266 9.24 20.81 -21.13
N PHE A 267 7.96 21.10 -20.99
CA PHE A 267 7.41 21.64 -19.73
C PHE A 267 6.12 20.95 -19.27
N SER A 268 6.11 20.54 -18.00
CA SER A 268 4.89 20.16 -17.32
C SER A 268 4.74 20.80 -15.94
N LEU A 269 3.51 21.15 -15.58
CA LEU A 269 3.14 21.80 -14.34
C LEU A 269 1.92 21.10 -13.72
N ILE A 270 2.01 20.75 -12.44
CA ILE A 270 0.89 20.23 -11.66
C ILE A 270 0.65 21.17 -10.49
N LEU A 271 -0.58 21.69 -10.41
CA LEU A 271 -1.08 22.51 -9.31
C LEU A 271 -2.21 21.76 -8.62
N GLY A 272 -2.02 21.39 -7.36
CA GLY A 272 -3.00 20.65 -6.60
C GLY A 272 -3.36 21.35 -5.28
N GLY A 273 -4.57 21.11 -4.82
CA GLY A 273 -5.03 21.56 -3.51
C GLY A 273 -6.10 20.64 -2.95
N ARG A 274 -6.10 20.49 -1.63
CA ARG A 274 -7.11 19.74 -0.89
C ARG A 274 -7.57 20.55 0.31
N ILE A 275 -8.81 20.37 0.64
CA ILE A 275 -9.38 20.75 1.95
C ILE A 275 -9.88 19.48 2.61
N ASP A 276 -9.41 19.22 3.82
CA ASP A 276 -9.78 18.03 4.59
C ASP A 276 -10.28 18.46 5.97
N ASN A 277 -11.33 17.80 6.44
CA ASN A 277 -11.81 17.89 7.83
C ASN A 277 -11.54 16.54 8.51
N HIS A 278 -10.67 16.55 9.49
CA HIS A 278 -10.25 15.37 10.26
C HIS A 278 -10.69 15.51 11.70
N ASN A 279 -11.27 14.47 12.30
CA ASN A 279 -11.84 14.52 13.65
C ASN A 279 -10.86 14.99 14.75
N ARG A 280 -9.55 14.74 14.59
CA ARG A 280 -8.51 15.12 15.56
C ARG A 280 -7.66 16.32 15.13
N LEU A 281 -7.48 16.54 13.83
CA LEU A 281 -6.60 17.58 13.28
C LEU A 281 -7.37 18.85 12.89
N GLY A 282 -8.72 18.80 12.94
CA GLY A 282 -9.60 19.86 12.47
C GLY A 282 -9.57 20.04 10.96
N THR A 283 -10.04 21.18 10.48
CA THR A 283 -10.04 21.52 9.05
C THR A 283 -8.71 22.13 8.64
N PHE A 284 -8.17 21.69 7.50
CA PHE A 284 -6.90 22.20 6.97
C PHE A 284 -6.83 22.10 5.44
N VAL A 285 -5.92 22.90 4.85
CA VAL A 285 -5.66 22.92 3.42
C VAL A 285 -4.24 22.45 3.13
N THR A 286 -4.07 21.65 2.10
CA THR A 286 -2.78 21.11 1.66
C THR A 286 -2.54 21.43 0.17
N PRO A 287 -1.93 22.60 -0.14
CA PRO A 287 -1.53 22.94 -1.49
C PRO A 287 -0.30 22.14 -1.94
N ARG A 288 -0.19 21.90 -3.25
CA ARG A 288 0.91 21.17 -3.90
C ARG A 288 1.24 21.77 -5.24
N LEU A 289 2.54 21.76 -5.55
CA LEU A 289 3.10 22.26 -6.81
C LEU A 289 4.19 21.29 -7.26
N HIS A 290 4.12 20.86 -8.52
CA HIS A 290 5.20 20.15 -9.19
C HIS A 290 5.44 20.81 -10.54
N ALA A 291 6.71 21.04 -10.87
CA ALA A 291 7.11 21.53 -12.17
C ALA A 291 8.25 20.67 -12.70
N ARG A 292 8.19 20.36 -13.98
CA ARG A 292 9.27 19.71 -14.72
C ARG A 292 9.57 20.57 -15.93
N TYR A 293 10.87 20.81 -16.16
CA TYR A 293 11.35 21.56 -17.32
C TYR A 293 12.58 20.85 -17.90
N ASN A 294 12.55 20.57 -19.19
CA ASN A 294 13.65 19.99 -19.95
C ASN A 294 14.29 21.08 -20.81
N PRO A 295 15.25 21.86 -20.31
CA PRO A 295 15.86 22.97 -21.07
C PRO A 295 16.60 22.50 -22.34
N TRP A 296 17.06 21.24 -22.37
CA TRP A 296 17.67 20.57 -23.52
C TRP A 296 17.62 19.03 -23.30
N GLU A 297 17.88 18.23 -24.32
CA GLU A 297 17.72 16.76 -24.34
C GLU A 297 18.38 16.02 -23.16
N LYS A 298 19.48 16.54 -22.60
CA LYS A 298 20.27 15.88 -21.53
C LYS A 298 20.03 16.46 -20.14
N ALA A 299 19.11 17.42 -19.98
CA ALA A 299 18.87 18.07 -18.68
C ALA A 299 17.37 18.05 -18.33
N VAL A 300 17.09 17.67 -17.10
CA VAL A 300 15.73 17.68 -16.53
C VAL A 300 15.76 18.39 -15.19
N LEU A 301 15.11 19.53 -15.11
CA LEU A 301 14.88 20.26 -13.86
C LEU A 301 13.53 19.85 -13.28
N ARG A 302 13.50 19.53 -11.99
CA ARG A 302 12.26 19.20 -11.27
C ARG A 302 12.17 20.01 -10.00
N PHE A 303 11.02 20.62 -9.80
CA PHE A 303 10.67 21.34 -8.58
C PHE A 303 9.43 20.73 -7.97
N SER A 304 9.42 20.54 -6.65
CA SER A 304 8.27 20.03 -5.91
C SER A 304 8.18 20.78 -4.58
N ALA A 305 6.99 21.32 -4.31
CA ALA A 305 6.68 21.98 -3.04
C ALA A 305 5.27 21.61 -2.61
N GLY A 306 5.04 21.48 -1.30
CA GLY A 306 3.72 21.18 -0.78
C GLY A 306 3.65 21.24 0.74
N ARG A 307 2.43 21.39 1.23
CA ARG A 307 2.08 21.28 2.64
C ARG A 307 1.26 20.03 2.88
N ARG A 308 1.33 19.50 4.08
CA ARG A 308 0.56 18.35 4.51
C ARG A 308 0.35 18.29 6.01
N LYS A 309 -0.48 17.37 6.45
CA LYS A 309 -0.65 16.95 7.85
C LYS A 309 -0.60 15.44 7.97
N ARG A 310 -0.24 14.96 9.13
CA ARG A 310 -0.26 13.55 9.50
C ARG A 310 -0.60 13.40 10.96
N SER A 311 -1.38 12.39 11.31
CA SER A 311 -1.53 11.95 12.69
C SER A 311 -0.25 11.27 13.17
N ALA A 312 0.17 11.59 14.39
CA ALA A 312 1.31 10.93 15.03
C ALA A 312 1.07 9.42 15.13
N ASN A 313 2.09 8.64 14.77
CA ASN A 313 2.10 7.20 14.99
C ASN A 313 2.89 6.91 16.27
N ILE A 314 2.23 6.31 17.26
CA ILE A 314 2.78 6.12 18.60
C ILE A 314 4.11 5.34 18.57
N ASN A 315 4.18 4.30 17.75
CA ASN A 315 5.38 3.47 17.64
C ASN A 315 6.55 4.15 16.91
N ALA A 316 6.27 5.08 16.00
CA ALA A 316 7.31 5.76 15.23
C ALA A 316 7.84 7.01 15.95
N GLU A 317 7.09 7.57 16.89
CA GLU A 317 7.36 8.88 17.48
C GLU A 317 7.64 8.81 19.00
N ASN A 318 7.33 7.68 19.65
CA ASN A 318 7.53 7.44 21.08
C ASN A 318 8.30 6.14 21.32
N GLN A 319 9.38 5.90 20.59
CA GLN A 319 10.31 4.84 21.01
C GLN A 319 11.08 5.35 22.25
N PRO A 320 11.03 4.64 23.37
CA PRO A 320 11.86 4.93 24.54
C PRO A 320 13.33 4.71 24.23
#